data_8262a4a3bb157a96883b4e0333e38964
#
_entry.id   8262a4a3bb157a96883b4e0333e38964
#
_cell.length_a   1.000
_cell.length_b   1.000
_cell.length_c   1.000
_cell.angle_alpha   90.00
_cell.angle_beta   90.00
_cell.angle_gamma   90.00
#
_symmetry.space_group_name_H-M   'P 1'
#
loop_
_entity.id
_entity.type
_entity.pdbx_description
1 polymer ?
#
loop_
_entity_poly.entity_id
_entity_poly.type
_entity_poly.pdbx_seq_one_letter_code
_entity_poly.pdbx_strand_id
1 'polypeptide(L)'
;FMYLAIAKGFEPLLLLPISFGMLLTNLPYAEMYHPDFWNYKTVAGNDHYIDYGQILQKGGLLDILYMGVKLQIYPPLIFLGIGAMTDFGPLIASPKSFLMGAAAQGGIFFTFIGAALFGMSAAECGSIAIIGGADGPTSIYVSSRLLTSNSNIGVGTIALAAYTYMALVPIIQPPIMKALTTKKERSVVTVSYTHL
;
A
#
# COMPACT_ATOMS: atom_id res chain seq x y z
N PHE A 1 -11.35 -12.11 3.64
CA PHE A 1 -11.07 -11.23 2.49
C PHE A 1 -11.51 -11.85 1.17
N MET A 2 -11.14 -13.10 0.82
CA MET A 2 -11.60 -13.77 -0.40
C MET A 2 -13.12 -13.75 -0.55
N TYR A 3 -13.87 -14.05 0.51
CA TYR A 3 -15.35 -13.99 0.48
C TYR A 3 -15.86 -12.58 0.18
N LEU A 4 -15.25 -11.56 0.78
CA LEU A 4 -15.61 -10.15 0.54
C LEU A 4 -15.32 -9.75 -0.93
N ALA A 5 -14.19 -10.18 -1.46
CA ALA A 5 -13.83 -9.91 -2.85
C ALA A 5 -14.76 -10.60 -3.85
N ILE A 6 -15.03 -11.90 -3.66
CA ILE A 6 -15.77 -12.71 -4.64
C ILE A 6 -17.29 -12.54 -4.47
N ALA A 7 -17.81 -12.72 -3.24
CA ALA A 7 -19.26 -12.74 -3.02
C ALA A 7 -19.87 -11.34 -2.85
N LYS A 8 -19.12 -10.39 -2.32
CA LYS A 8 -19.58 -9.01 -2.10
C LYS A 8 -19.06 -8.00 -3.12
N GLY A 9 -18.14 -8.41 -4.00
CA GLY A 9 -17.60 -7.56 -5.05
C GLY A 9 -16.75 -6.38 -4.53
N PHE A 10 -16.20 -6.47 -3.31
CA PHE A 10 -15.40 -5.40 -2.71
C PHE A 10 -13.98 -5.44 -3.27
N GLU A 11 -13.65 -4.49 -4.15
CA GLU A 11 -12.34 -4.31 -4.76
C GLU A 11 -11.62 -5.65 -5.08
N PRO A 12 -12.21 -6.49 -5.96
CA PRO A 12 -11.67 -7.83 -6.21
C PRO A 12 -10.25 -7.80 -6.78
N LEU A 13 -9.87 -6.73 -7.50
CA LEU A 13 -8.53 -6.55 -8.05
C LEU A 13 -7.44 -6.40 -6.99
N LEU A 14 -7.77 -5.91 -5.80
CA LEU A 14 -6.83 -5.78 -4.69
C LEU A 14 -7.02 -6.87 -3.64
N LEU A 15 -8.24 -7.07 -3.15
CA LEU A 15 -8.51 -7.99 -2.04
C LEU A 15 -8.26 -9.45 -2.40
N LEU A 16 -8.52 -9.88 -3.64
CA LEU A 16 -8.31 -11.27 -4.03
C LEU A 16 -6.83 -11.65 -4.06
N PRO A 17 -5.93 -10.90 -4.75
CA PRO A 17 -4.50 -11.20 -4.72
C PRO A 17 -3.90 -11.10 -3.32
N ILE A 18 -4.30 -10.11 -2.49
CA ILE A 18 -3.82 -9.98 -1.11
C ILE A 18 -4.18 -11.23 -0.30
N SER A 19 -5.46 -11.62 -0.31
CA SER A 19 -5.92 -12.76 0.46
C SER A 19 -5.34 -14.09 -0.03
N PHE A 20 -5.10 -14.21 -1.33
CA PHE A 20 -4.44 -15.38 -1.92
C PHE A 20 -2.96 -15.45 -1.52
N GLY A 21 -2.24 -14.33 -1.59
CA GLY A 21 -0.86 -14.24 -1.10
C GLY A 21 -0.74 -14.58 0.40
N MET A 22 -1.68 -14.08 1.22
CA MET A 22 -1.75 -14.45 2.63
C MET A 22 -1.99 -15.95 2.83
N LEU A 23 -2.83 -16.57 2.00
CA LEU A 23 -3.06 -18.02 2.05
C LEU A 23 -1.77 -18.76 1.73
N LEU A 24 -1.11 -18.42 0.63
CA LEU A 24 0.12 -19.09 0.19
C LEU A 24 1.26 -18.98 1.19
N THR A 25 1.45 -17.80 1.82
CA THR A 25 2.49 -17.59 2.84
C THR A 25 2.24 -18.39 4.11
N ASN A 26 1.00 -18.73 4.41
CA ASN A 26 0.62 -19.45 5.63
C ASN A 26 0.28 -20.92 5.38
N LEU A 27 0.50 -21.46 4.19
CA LEU A 27 0.32 -22.89 3.91
C LEU A 27 1.44 -23.70 4.60
N PRO A 28 1.07 -24.62 5.52
CA PRO A 28 2.06 -25.47 6.16
C PRO A 28 2.80 -26.33 5.12
N TYR A 29 4.11 -26.46 5.27
CA TYR A 29 4.97 -27.31 4.42
C TYR A 29 5.03 -26.94 2.93
N ALA A 30 4.51 -25.78 2.54
CA ALA A 30 4.52 -25.36 1.14
C ALA A 30 5.87 -24.81 0.67
N GLU A 31 6.76 -24.45 1.58
CA GLU A 31 8.10 -23.88 1.33
C GLU A 31 8.11 -22.73 0.31
N MET A 32 7.01 -21.97 0.27
CA MET A 32 6.88 -20.85 -0.66
C MET A 32 7.53 -19.57 -0.16
N TYR A 33 7.67 -19.42 1.16
CA TYR A 33 8.22 -18.26 1.82
C TYR A 33 9.03 -18.66 3.06
N HIS A 34 10.24 -18.16 3.15
CA HIS A 34 11.19 -18.45 4.23
C HIS A 34 11.56 -17.16 4.96
N PRO A 35 10.90 -16.82 6.10
CA PRO A 35 11.19 -15.60 6.85
C PRO A 35 12.66 -15.44 7.22
N ASP A 36 13.35 -16.56 7.50
CA ASP A 36 14.74 -16.57 7.94
C ASP A 36 15.73 -16.07 6.88
N PHE A 37 15.38 -16.18 5.60
CA PHE A 37 16.23 -15.67 4.52
C PHE A 37 16.24 -14.13 4.46
N TRP A 38 15.25 -13.50 5.03
CA TRP A 38 15.07 -12.06 5.03
C TRP A 38 15.64 -11.37 6.27
N ASN A 39 16.17 -12.16 7.20
CA ASN A 39 16.88 -11.63 8.35
C ASN A 39 18.27 -11.15 7.92
N TYR A 40 18.66 -9.97 8.41
CA TYR A 40 19.99 -9.44 8.15
C TYR A 40 21.05 -10.33 8.78
N LYS A 41 22.03 -10.77 7.97
CA LYS A 41 23.20 -11.49 8.44
C LYS A 41 24.28 -10.49 8.81
N THR A 42 24.90 -10.69 9.97
CA THR A 42 26.07 -9.90 10.39
C THR A 42 27.34 -10.68 10.03
N VAL A 43 28.16 -10.10 9.17
CA VAL A 43 29.53 -10.57 8.94
C VAL A 43 30.48 -9.75 9.80
N ALA A 44 31.55 -10.37 10.28
CA ALA A 44 32.51 -9.80 11.21
C ALA A 44 32.82 -8.33 10.88
N GLY A 45 32.22 -7.39 11.64
CA GLY A 45 32.62 -6.01 11.61
C GLY A 45 31.56 -4.95 11.31
N ASN A 46 30.27 -5.21 11.20
CA ASN A 46 29.18 -4.24 11.10
C ASN A 46 28.31 -4.25 9.81
N ASP A 47 28.58 -5.04 8.82
CA ASP A 47 27.77 -5.07 7.61
C ASP A 47 26.53 -5.96 7.81
N HIS A 48 25.37 -5.35 7.83
CA HIS A 48 24.07 -6.03 7.80
C HIS A 48 23.64 -6.21 6.35
N TYR A 49 23.63 -7.44 5.83
CA TYR A 49 23.20 -7.71 4.46
C TYR A 49 22.18 -8.85 4.38
N ILE A 50 21.38 -8.83 3.32
CA ILE A 50 20.51 -9.94 2.95
C ILE A 50 21.23 -10.77 1.88
N ASP A 51 21.31 -12.08 2.08
CA ASP A 51 21.95 -12.98 1.13
C ASP A 51 21.01 -13.32 -0.03
N TYR A 52 20.96 -12.46 -1.02
CA TYR A 52 20.15 -12.66 -2.22
C TYR A 52 20.56 -13.91 -3.02
N GLY A 53 21.83 -14.32 -2.96
CA GLY A 53 22.31 -15.54 -3.59
C GLY A 53 21.67 -16.78 -2.99
N GLN A 54 21.56 -16.83 -1.67
CA GLN A 54 20.85 -17.91 -0.97
C GLN A 54 19.36 -17.94 -1.33
N ILE A 55 18.73 -16.78 -1.43
CA ILE A 55 17.31 -16.67 -1.79
C ILE A 55 17.06 -17.21 -3.20
N LEU A 56 17.92 -16.86 -4.16
CA LEU A 56 17.81 -17.37 -5.53
C LEU A 56 18.01 -18.88 -5.67
N GLN A 57 18.85 -19.47 -4.80
CA GLN A 57 19.17 -20.90 -4.87
C GLN A 57 18.19 -21.78 -4.10
N LYS A 58 17.69 -21.30 -2.96
CA LYS A 58 16.92 -22.09 -2.00
C LYS A 58 15.56 -21.50 -1.65
N GLY A 59 15.27 -20.27 -2.11
CA GLY A 59 14.01 -19.60 -1.82
C GLY A 59 12.84 -20.18 -2.59
N GLY A 60 11.65 -20.08 -2.02
CA GLY A 60 10.40 -20.41 -2.69
C GLY A 60 9.94 -19.31 -3.64
N LEU A 61 8.81 -19.55 -4.30
CA LEU A 61 8.24 -18.59 -5.27
C LEU A 61 8.00 -17.21 -4.65
N LEU A 62 7.48 -17.16 -3.43
CA LEU A 62 7.18 -15.90 -2.77
C LEU A 62 8.44 -15.17 -2.29
N ASP A 63 9.52 -15.90 -1.97
CA ASP A 63 10.81 -15.29 -1.65
C ASP A 63 11.36 -14.56 -2.88
N ILE A 64 11.32 -15.18 -4.05
CA ILE A 64 11.78 -14.58 -5.30
C ILE A 64 10.95 -13.34 -5.65
N LEU A 65 9.63 -13.41 -5.53
CA LEU A 65 8.75 -12.26 -5.75
C LEU A 65 9.01 -11.13 -4.73
N TYR A 66 9.21 -11.48 -3.45
CA TYR A 66 9.48 -10.50 -2.41
C TYR A 66 10.82 -9.78 -2.60
N MET A 67 11.78 -10.42 -3.27
CA MET A 67 13.04 -9.79 -3.64
C MET A 67 12.83 -8.52 -4.48
N GLY A 68 11.87 -8.51 -5.40
CA GLY A 68 11.52 -7.31 -6.18
C GLY A 68 10.98 -6.16 -5.33
N VAL A 69 10.34 -6.45 -4.19
CA VAL A 69 9.93 -5.43 -3.20
C VAL A 69 11.18 -4.87 -2.50
N LYS A 70 12.04 -5.75 -1.98
CA LYS A 70 13.27 -5.37 -1.24
C LYS A 70 14.26 -4.59 -2.11
N LEU A 71 14.42 -4.98 -3.37
CA LEU A 71 15.26 -4.27 -4.34
C LEU A 71 14.59 -3.00 -4.91
N GLN A 72 13.37 -2.69 -4.47
CA GLN A 72 12.60 -1.51 -4.90
C GLN A 72 12.35 -1.46 -6.42
N ILE A 73 12.22 -2.62 -7.06
CA ILE A 73 11.93 -2.72 -8.49
C ILE A 73 10.42 -2.50 -8.74
N TYR A 74 9.55 -3.10 -7.91
CA TYR A 74 8.11 -3.05 -8.12
C TYR A 74 7.48 -1.67 -7.94
N PRO A 75 7.82 -0.85 -6.92
CA PRO A 75 7.16 0.44 -6.76
C PRO A 75 7.26 1.34 -8.00
N PRO A 76 8.42 1.55 -8.63
CA PRO A 76 8.51 2.33 -9.87
C PRO A 76 7.74 1.72 -11.03
N LEU A 77 7.73 0.38 -11.17
CA LEU A 77 6.97 -0.29 -12.22
C LEU A 77 5.46 -0.14 -12.03
N ILE A 78 4.98 -0.18 -10.78
CA ILE A 78 3.58 0.04 -10.46
C ILE A 78 3.19 1.49 -10.78
N PHE A 79 4.01 2.48 -10.44
CA PHE A 79 3.79 3.88 -10.80
C PHE A 79 3.74 4.10 -12.31
N LEU A 80 4.64 3.44 -13.05
CA LEU A 80 4.63 3.48 -14.51
C LEU A 80 3.31 2.92 -15.07
N GLY A 81 2.85 1.78 -14.56
CA GLY A 81 1.61 1.15 -14.98
C GLY A 81 0.39 2.02 -14.65
N ILE A 82 0.29 2.53 -13.43
CA ILE A 82 -0.80 3.43 -13.01
C ILE A 82 -0.79 4.69 -13.85
N GLY A 83 0.38 5.31 -14.07
CA GLY A 83 0.52 6.52 -14.87
C GLY A 83 0.07 6.32 -16.32
N ALA A 84 0.38 5.16 -16.91
CA ALA A 84 -0.04 4.81 -18.26
C ALA A 84 -1.56 4.57 -18.39
N MET A 85 -2.21 4.13 -17.31
CA MET A 85 -3.65 3.88 -17.28
C MET A 85 -4.48 5.09 -16.84
N THR A 86 -3.85 6.13 -16.33
CA THR A 86 -4.54 7.30 -15.77
C THR A 86 -5.12 8.17 -16.89
N ASP A 87 -6.43 8.43 -16.84
CA ASP A 87 -7.09 9.42 -17.67
C ASP A 87 -6.98 10.81 -17.02
N PHE A 88 -6.19 11.67 -17.62
CA PHE A 88 -6.01 13.05 -17.18
C PHE A 88 -7.08 14.03 -17.72
N GLY A 89 -7.94 13.57 -18.61
CA GLY A 89 -8.99 14.40 -19.21
C GLY A 89 -9.84 15.16 -18.18
N PRO A 90 -10.41 14.52 -17.15
CA PRO A 90 -11.19 15.18 -16.11
C PRO A 90 -10.42 16.26 -15.34
N LEU A 91 -9.14 16.03 -15.10
CA LEU A 91 -8.27 16.99 -14.40
C LEU A 91 -8.01 18.23 -15.25
N ILE A 92 -7.76 18.04 -16.55
CA ILE A 92 -7.54 19.13 -17.50
C ILE A 92 -8.82 19.96 -17.68
N ALA A 93 -9.96 19.28 -17.76
CA ALA A 93 -11.28 19.93 -17.91
C ALA A 93 -11.67 20.76 -16.66
N SER A 94 -11.29 20.32 -15.47
CA SER A 94 -11.58 21.02 -14.22
C SER A 94 -10.36 21.04 -13.28
N PRO A 95 -9.44 22.04 -13.47
CA PRO A 95 -8.23 22.15 -12.65
C PRO A 95 -8.47 22.27 -11.14
N LYS A 96 -9.69 22.71 -10.73
CA LYS A 96 -10.09 22.76 -9.31
C LYS A 96 -10.11 21.37 -8.66
N SER A 97 -10.24 20.31 -9.44
CA SER A 97 -10.14 18.92 -8.96
C SER A 97 -8.83 18.61 -8.29
N PHE A 98 -7.76 19.35 -8.60
CA PHE A 98 -6.45 19.24 -7.95
C PHE A 98 -6.52 19.49 -6.43
N LEU A 99 -7.45 20.34 -5.98
CA LEU A 99 -7.67 20.60 -4.55
C LEU A 99 -8.18 19.37 -3.80
N MET A 100 -8.89 18.47 -4.48
CA MET A 100 -9.34 17.21 -3.88
C MET A 100 -8.15 16.29 -3.57
N GLY A 101 -7.17 16.21 -4.48
CA GLY A 101 -5.92 15.49 -4.25
C GLY A 101 -5.13 16.08 -3.09
N ALA A 102 -5.03 17.41 -3.02
CA ALA A 102 -4.38 18.10 -1.91
C ALA A 102 -5.08 17.82 -0.56
N ALA A 103 -6.40 17.80 -0.54
CA ALA A 103 -7.18 17.46 0.65
C ALA A 103 -6.95 15.99 1.09
N ALA A 104 -6.89 15.06 0.13
CA ALA A 104 -6.59 13.65 0.41
C ALA A 104 -5.21 13.49 1.05
N GLN A 105 -4.20 14.23 0.57
CA GLN A 105 -2.85 14.23 1.19
C GLN A 105 -2.84 14.79 2.61
N GLY A 106 -3.84 15.58 3.01
CA GLY A 106 -4.01 16.02 4.39
C GLY A 106 -4.11 14.86 5.38
N GLY A 107 -4.65 13.72 4.96
CA GLY A 107 -4.70 12.49 5.75
C GLY A 107 -3.33 12.01 6.23
N ILE A 108 -2.27 12.22 5.46
CA ILE A 108 -0.89 11.86 5.83
C ILE A 108 -0.46 12.60 7.10
N PHE A 109 -0.74 13.91 7.16
CA PHE A 109 -0.35 14.73 8.31
C PHE A 109 -1.10 14.33 9.59
N PHE A 110 -2.42 14.08 9.48
CA PHE A 110 -3.21 13.61 10.63
C PHE A 110 -2.73 12.25 11.13
N THR A 111 -2.42 11.34 10.20
CA THR A 111 -1.91 10.01 10.55
C THR A 111 -0.52 10.10 11.20
N PHE A 112 0.35 11.00 10.72
CA PHE A 112 1.66 11.24 11.32
C PHE A 112 1.54 11.72 12.78
N ILE A 113 0.69 12.72 13.01
CA ILE A 113 0.44 13.25 14.35
C ILE A 113 -0.13 12.16 15.26
N GLY A 114 -1.09 11.39 14.77
CA GLY A 114 -1.66 10.26 15.51
C GLY A 114 -0.60 9.22 15.91
N ALA A 115 0.26 8.79 14.98
CA ALA A 115 1.33 7.85 15.27
C ALA A 115 2.35 8.42 16.28
N ALA A 116 2.67 9.72 16.17
CA ALA A 116 3.56 10.40 17.11
C ALA A 116 2.99 10.45 18.53
N LEU A 117 1.68 10.64 18.67
CA LEU A 117 1.00 10.60 19.98
C LEU A 117 1.06 9.23 20.64
N PHE A 118 1.16 8.15 19.86
CA PHE A 118 1.39 6.79 20.38
C PHE A 118 2.86 6.51 20.75
N GLY A 119 3.76 7.50 20.62
CA GLY A 119 5.17 7.38 21.00
C GLY A 119 6.03 6.58 20.04
N MET A 120 5.62 6.44 18.78
CA MET A 120 6.39 5.74 17.75
C MET A 120 7.59 6.58 17.29
N SER A 121 8.64 5.93 16.80
CA SER A 121 9.81 6.61 16.24
C SER A 121 9.45 7.43 14.99
N ALA A 122 10.24 8.45 14.66
CA ALA A 122 9.99 9.31 13.50
C ALA A 122 9.93 8.51 12.18
N ALA A 123 10.75 7.47 12.04
CA ALA A 123 10.75 6.59 10.87
C ALA A 123 9.46 5.76 10.78
N GLU A 124 8.98 5.23 11.90
CA GLU A 124 7.72 4.51 11.99
C GLU A 124 6.54 5.45 11.74
N CYS A 125 6.54 6.65 12.34
CA CYS A 125 5.52 7.67 12.10
C CYS A 125 5.42 8.03 10.60
N GLY A 126 6.54 8.25 9.92
CA GLY A 126 6.57 8.53 8.49
C GLY A 126 6.03 7.36 7.64
N SER A 127 6.39 6.14 8.02
CA SER A 127 5.93 4.93 7.32
C SER A 127 4.45 4.64 7.50
N ILE A 128 3.89 4.94 8.69
CA ILE A 128 2.46 4.80 8.96
C ILE A 128 1.69 5.96 8.31
N ALA A 129 2.24 7.16 8.36
CA ALA A 129 1.60 8.37 7.84
C ALA A 129 1.23 8.24 6.36
N ILE A 130 2.13 7.64 5.57
CA ILE A 130 1.92 7.51 4.12
C ILE A 130 0.69 6.67 3.77
N ILE A 131 0.24 5.79 4.67
CA ILE A 131 -1.00 5.01 4.50
C ILE A 131 -2.21 5.96 4.39
N GLY A 132 -2.18 7.08 5.12
CA GLY A 132 -3.23 8.10 5.07
C GLY A 132 -3.41 8.78 3.71
N GLY A 133 -2.42 8.68 2.82
CA GLY A 133 -2.51 9.15 1.43
C GLY A 133 -3.25 8.21 0.49
N ALA A 134 -3.63 7.01 0.95
CA ALA A 134 -4.31 5.97 0.17
C ALA A 134 -3.55 5.56 -1.12
N ASP A 135 -2.23 5.49 -1.04
CA ASP A 135 -1.34 5.09 -2.14
C ASP A 135 -0.44 3.93 -1.70
N GLY A 136 -0.82 2.72 -2.12
CA GLY A 136 -0.12 1.48 -1.76
C GLY A 136 1.34 1.44 -2.22
N PRO A 137 1.64 1.70 -3.51
CA PRO A 137 3.01 1.71 -4.02
C PRO A 137 3.92 2.69 -3.31
N THR A 138 3.45 3.92 -3.05
CA THR A 138 4.19 4.92 -2.28
C THR A 138 4.44 4.45 -0.85
N SER A 139 3.46 3.79 -0.22
CA SER A 139 3.61 3.25 1.13
C SER A 139 4.73 2.21 1.20
N ILE A 140 4.85 1.32 0.22
CA ILE A 140 5.96 0.35 0.13
C ILE A 140 7.29 1.08 -0.05
N TYR A 141 7.36 2.02 -1.00
CA TYR A 141 8.58 2.74 -1.32
C TYR A 141 9.11 3.51 -0.11
N VAL A 142 8.25 4.34 0.50
CA VAL A 142 8.65 5.18 1.64
C VAL A 142 9.03 4.32 2.85
N SER A 143 8.23 3.31 3.20
CA SER A 143 8.52 2.44 4.33
C SER A 143 9.82 1.65 4.13
N SER A 144 10.11 1.20 2.91
CA SER A 144 11.36 0.51 2.62
C SER A 144 12.60 1.40 2.74
N ARG A 145 12.43 2.72 2.66
CA ARG A 145 13.51 3.70 2.86
C ARG A 145 13.66 4.16 4.30
N LEU A 146 12.56 4.27 5.03
CA LEU A 146 12.55 4.81 6.39
C LEU A 146 12.78 3.74 7.46
N LEU A 147 12.22 2.53 7.26
CA LEU A 147 12.30 1.46 8.25
C LEU A 147 13.65 0.74 8.16
N THR A 148 14.24 0.56 9.32
CA THR A 148 15.49 -0.19 9.51
C THR A 148 15.21 -1.55 10.16
N SER A 149 16.24 -2.40 10.26
CA SER A 149 16.15 -3.68 10.97
C SER A 149 15.74 -3.55 12.45
N ASN A 150 15.95 -2.38 13.04
CA ASN A 150 15.62 -2.09 14.45
C ASN A 150 14.21 -1.50 14.63
N SER A 151 13.46 -1.30 13.56
CA SER A 151 12.09 -0.81 13.64
C SER A 151 11.16 -1.91 14.14
N ASN A 152 10.20 -1.56 15.02
CA ASN A 152 9.21 -2.51 15.53
C ASN A 152 8.19 -2.94 14.47
N ILE A 153 8.11 -2.20 13.36
CA ILE A 153 7.17 -2.43 12.28
C ILE A 153 7.94 -2.78 11.01
N GLY A 154 7.51 -3.82 10.31
CA GLY A 154 8.09 -4.24 9.03
C GLY A 154 7.42 -3.59 7.83
N VAL A 155 8.15 -3.48 6.71
CA VAL A 155 7.63 -2.97 5.42
C VAL A 155 6.40 -3.77 4.95
N GLY A 156 6.39 -5.09 5.16
CA GLY A 156 5.25 -5.95 4.83
C GLY A 156 3.99 -5.59 5.59
N THR A 157 4.10 -5.22 6.86
CA THR A 157 2.96 -4.77 7.68
C THR A 157 2.38 -3.46 7.14
N ILE A 158 3.23 -2.51 6.77
CA ILE A 158 2.80 -1.24 6.16
C ILE A 158 2.12 -1.50 4.82
N ALA A 159 2.71 -2.32 3.97
CA ALA A 159 2.14 -2.68 2.67
C ALA A 159 0.76 -3.34 2.83
N LEU A 160 0.63 -4.33 3.71
CA LEU A 160 -0.63 -4.99 3.99
C LEU A 160 -1.69 -4.00 4.48
N ALA A 161 -1.35 -3.13 5.43
CA ALA A 161 -2.26 -2.13 5.96
C ALA A 161 -2.71 -1.15 4.87
N ALA A 162 -1.79 -0.64 4.04
CA ALA A 162 -2.08 0.30 2.96
C ALA A 162 -3.03 -0.29 1.92
N TYR A 163 -2.74 -1.47 1.41
CA TYR A 163 -3.58 -2.12 0.40
C TYR A 163 -4.94 -2.57 0.96
N THR A 164 -4.97 -3.07 2.20
CA THR A 164 -6.23 -3.42 2.86
C THR A 164 -7.10 -2.18 3.08
N TYR A 165 -6.50 -1.07 3.51
CA TYR A 165 -7.19 0.21 3.65
C TYR A 165 -7.81 0.66 2.32
N MET A 166 -7.03 0.67 1.24
CA MET A 166 -7.51 1.02 -0.10
C MET A 166 -8.68 0.14 -0.54
N ALA A 167 -8.59 -1.17 -0.31
CA ALA A 167 -9.65 -2.11 -0.65
C ALA A 167 -10.93 -1.92 0.17
N LEU A 168 -10.86 -1.32 1.36
CA LEU A 168 -12.01 -1.03 2.22
C LEU A 168 -12.61 0.36 1.99
N VAL A 169 -11.96 1.24 1.22
CA VAL A 169 -12.47 2.59 0.91
C VAL A 169 -13.90 2.58 0.38
N PRO A 170 -14.32 1.71 -0.56
CA PRO A 170 -15.70 1.65 -1.04
C PRO A 170 -16.75 1.39 0.05
N ILE A 171 -16.34 0.82 1.17
CA ILE A 171 -17.22 0.55 2.33
C ILE A 171 -17.21 1.73 3.29
N ILE A 172 -16.03 2.31 3.54
CA ILE A 172 -15.82 3.36 4.54
C ILE A 172 -16.32 4.72 4.03
N GLN A 173 -16.08 5.03 2.76
CA GLN A 173 -16.37 6.33 2.17
C GLN A 173 -17.87 6.69 2.13
N PRO A 174 -18.80 5.82 1.68
CA PRO A 174 -20.21 6.20 1.54
C PRO A 174 -20.92 6.62 2.84
N PRO A 175 -20.71 5.97 4.00
CA PRO A 175 -21.29 6.44 5.26
C PRO A 175 -20.79 7.83 5.65
N ILE A 176 -19.48 8.09 5.49
CA ILE A 176 -18.88 9.39 5.81
C ILE A 176 -19.42 10.48 4.89
N MET A 177 -19.50 10.20 3.60
CA MET A 177 -20.07 11.13 2.61
C MET A 177 -21.51 11.45 2.93
N LYS A 178 -22.32 10.45 3.33
CA LYS A 178 -23.73 10.67 3.70
C LYS A 178 -23.87 11.50 4.97
N ALA A 179 -22.96 11.37 5.92
CA ALA A 179 -22.97 12.15 7.17
C ALA A 179 -22.57 13.61 6.95
N LEU A 180 -21.62 13.87 6.04
CA LEU A 180 -21.04 15.20 5.82
C LEU A 180 -21.71 16.01 4.71
N THR A 181 -22.54 15.39 3.86
CA THR A 181 -23.13 16.05 2.68
C THR A 181 -24.64 15.82 2.59
N THR A 182 -25.34 16.80 2.00
CA THR A 182 -26.76 16.71 1.71
C THR A 182 -27.03 15.91 0.44
N LYS A 183 -28.30 15.46 0.25
CA LYS A 183 -28.69 14.76 -0.99
C LYS A 183 -28.49 15.64 -2.23
N LYS A 184 -28.72 16.97 -2.11
CA LYS A 184 -28.58 17.92 -3.21
C LYS A 184 -27.11 18.05 -3.65
N GLU A 185 -26.19 18.14 -2.71
CA GLU A 185 -24.76 18.21 -3.00
C GLU A 185 -24.25 16.93 -3.69
N ARG A 186 -24.73 15.76 -3.25
CA ARG A 186 -24.36 14.47 -3.86
C ARG A 186 -24.95 14.23 -5.25
N SER A 187 -25.99 14.98 -5.65
CA SER A 187 -26.59 14.84 -6.97
C SER A 187 -25.90 15.68 -8.04
N VAL A 188 -24.91 16.49 -7.66
CA VAL A 188 -24.15 17.31 -8.63
C VAL A 188 -23.23 16.39 -9.43
N VAL A 189 -23.40 16.38 -10.75
CA VAL A 189 -22.52 15.70 -11.69
C VAL A 189 -21.27 16.55 -11.90
N THR A 190 -20.15 16.09 -11.37
CA THR A 190 -18.90 16.87 -11.38
C THR A 190 -18.19 16.83 -12.72
N VAL A 191 -18.39 15.76 -13.51
CA VAL A 191 -17.80 15.58 -14.84
C VAL A 191 -18.91 15.14 -15.80
N SER A 192 -19.16 15.94 -16.80
CA SER A 192 -20.03 15.58 -17.92
C SER A 192 -19.15 14.93 -19.00
N TYR A 193 -19.31 13.64 -19.22
CA TYR A 193 -18.70 12.93 -20.35
C TYR A 193 -19.43 13.16 -21.69
N THR A 194 -20.17 14.25 -21.79
CA THR A 194 -20.79 14.64 -23.05
C THR A 194 -19.72 15.25 -23.94
N HIS A 195 -19.33 14.53 -24.93
CA HIS A 195 -18.41 14.81 -26.04
C HIS A 195 -17.04 14.11 -25.95
N LEU A 196 -17.05 12.85 -26.26
CA LEU A 196 -16.08 12.22 -27.12
C LEU A 196 -16.80 11.63 -28.33
#